data_4a04423cc5bd59ec5a1014778d1a1792
#
_entry.id   4a04423cc5bd59ec5a1014778d1a1792
#
_cell.length_a   1.000
_cell.length_b   1.000
_cell.length_c   1.000
_cell.angle_alpha   90.00
_cell.angle_beta   90.00
_cell.angle_gamma   90.00
#
_symmetry.space_group_name_H-M   'P 1'
#
loop_
_entity.id
_entity.type
_entity.pdbx_description
1 polymer ?
#
loop_
_entity_poly.entity_id
_entity_poly.type
_entity_poly.pdbx_seq_one_letter_code
_entity_poly.pdbx_strand_id
1 'polypeptide(L)'
;VLVIVLLVDKSNCRKLLYYLTPVLLSADLAFGKYSLLIFHQEFPYILVRNFLCVGIPYFCIGNLIREKRCSEKWNRKILQVLIVVFTITSLAERFVLVSAGLNATRDHYLSTTFLAICLFVYALKSNWCNKGVSVIGRKYSTWLYIIHPIFITVFSIVVGKLGLKSIYRCIAPIVVYCATLVFLIILQKVKMAIKSK
;
A
#
# COMPACT_ATOMS: atom_id res chain seq x y z
N VAL A 1 -2.64 14.10 -4.17
CA VAL A 1 -1.17 13.93 -4.20
C VAL A 1 -0.61 14.42 -5.51
N LEU A 2 -1.05 13.90 -6.67
CA LEU A 2 -0.49 14.28 -7.98
C LEU A 2 -0.54 15.80 -8.21
N VAL A 3 -1.68 16.45 -7.95
CA VAL A 3 -1.85 17.91 -8.13
C VAL A 3 -0.87 18.69 -7.23
N ILE A 4 -0.72 18.30 -5.98
CA ILE A 4 0.21 18.95 -5.05
C ILE A 4 1.65 18.80 -5.54
N VAL A 5 2.03 17.61 -5.98
CA VAL A 5 3.37 17.37 -6.51
C VAL A 5 3.63 18.16 -7.80
N LEU A 6 2.65 18.28 -8.70
CA LEU A 6 2.75 19.09 -9.89
C LEU A 6 2.87 20.59 -9.58
N LEU A 7 2.13 21.09 -8.58
CA LEU A 7 2.24 22.49 -8.13
C LEU A 7 3.61 22.77 -7.54
N VAL A 8 4.15 21.86 -6.73
CA VAL A 8 5.48 22.00 -6.13
C VAL A 8 6.59 21.85 -7.19
N ASP A 9 6.40 21.00 -8.20
CA ASP A 9 7.32 20.86 -9.32
C ASP A 9 7.40 22.16 -10.14
N LYS A 10 6.24 22.79 -10.39
CA LYS A 10 6.14 24.09 -11.07
C LYS A 10 6.79 25.22 -10.26
N SER A 11 6.79 25.14 -8.93
CA SER A 11 7.39 26.16 -8.05
C SER A 11 8.89 25.94 -7.77
N ASN A 12 9.55 25.01 -8.44
CA ASN A 12 10.97 24.63 -8.26
C ASN A 12 11.35 24.19 -6.83
N CYS A 13 10.36 23.82 -6.00
CA CYS A 13 10.55 23.39 -4.61
C CYS A 13 10.65 21.85 -4.47
N ARG A 14 11.03 21.14 -5.53
CA ARG A 14 11.13 19.67 -5.57
C ARG A 14 12.02 19.10 -4.46
N LYS A 15 13.12 19.78 -4.16
CA LYS A 15 14.04 19.39 -3.08
C LYS A 15 13.34 19.37 -1.72
N LEU A 16 12.44 20.31 -1.47
CA LEU A 16 11.67 20.39 -0.22
C LEU A 16 10.82 19.12 0.00
N LEU A 17 10.19 18.58 -1.04
CA LEU A 17 9.42 17.34 -0.95
C LEU A 17 10.28 16.16 -0.51
N TYR A 18 11.50 16.06 -1.00
CA TYR A 18 12.42 14.98 -0.62
C TYR A 18 12.86 15.08 0.84
N TYR A 19 13.09 16.28 1.36
CA TYR A 19 13.40 16.48 2.77
C TYR A 19 12.17 16.28 3.67
N LEU A 20 10.98 16.64 3.18
CA LEU A 20 9.74 16.47 3.92
C LEU A 20 9.30 15.00 4.00
N THR A 21 9.68 14.17 3.03
CA THR A 21 9.34 12.74 2.96
C THR A 21 9.69 11.97 4.24
N PRO A 22 10.96 11.97 4.74
CA PRO A 22 11.29 11.25 5.97
C PRO A 22 10.57 11.83 7.19
N VAL A 23 10.35 13.13 7.24
CA VAL A 23 9.64 13.79 8.35
C VAL A 23 8.18 13.33 8.39
N LEU A 24 7.49 13.33 7.26
CA LEU A 24 6.10 12.87 7.18
C LEU A 24 5.95 11.38 7.49
N LEU A 25 6.88 10.53 7.01
CA LEU A 25 6.89 9.11 7.34
C LEU A 25 7.16 8.87 8.83
N SER A 26 8.11 9.60 9.42
CA SER A 26 8.39 9.50 10.85
C SER A 26 7.18 9.95 11.68
N ALA A 27 6.48 10.99 11.25
CA ALA A 27 5.24 11.44 11.89
C ALA A 27 4.14 10.37 11.78
N ASP A 28 3.94 9.77 10.59
CA ASP A 28 2.96 8.69 10.40
C ASP A 28 3.25 7.49 11.31
N LEU A 29 4.51 7.10 11.44
CA LEU A 29 4.92 6.00 12.33
C LEU A 29 4.76 6.37 13.80
N ALA A 30 5.21 7.55 14.22
CA ALA A 30 5.17 8.00 15.62
C ALA A 30 3.73 8.19 16.12
N PHE A 31 2.88 8.88 15.36
CA PHE A 31 1.48 9.09 15.72
C PHE A 31 0.59 7.90 15.36
N GLY A 32 1.04 7.01 14.49
CA GLY A 32 0.36 5.81 14.07
C GLY A 32 0.72 4.58 14.91
N LYS A 33 1.62 3.74 14.37
CA LYS A 33 1.92 2.42 14.95
C LYS A 33 2.60 2.49 16.31
N TYR A 34 3.48 3.43 16.50
CA TYR A 34 4.24 3.60 17.73
C TYR A 34 3.62 4.60 18.71
N SER A 35 2.38 5.05 18.47
CA SER A 35 1.72 6.03 19.32
C SER A 35 1.55 5.56 20.77
N LEU A 36 1.22 4.29 21.00
CA LEU A 36 1.16 3.69 22.32
C LEU A 36 2.54 3.61 23.00
N LEU A 37 3.59 3.35 22.23
CA LEU A 37 4.96 3.27 22.74
C LEU A 37 5.51 4.66 23.14
N ILE A 38 5.23 5.70 22.33
CA ILE A 38 5.81 7.04 22.49
C ILE A 38 4.92 7.94 23.36
N PHE A 39 3.61 7.91 23.13
CA PHE A 39 2.66 8.85 23.75
C PHE A 39 1.69 8.16 24.72
N HIS A 40 1.73 6.83 24.86
CA HIS A 40 0.81 6.01 25.67
C HIS A 40 -0.69 6.23 25.34
N GLN A 41 -0.98 6.69 24.12
CA GLN A 41 -2.34 6.92 23.64
C GLN A 41 -2.47 6.67 22.14
N GLU A 42 -3.69 6.32 21.69
CA GLU A 42 -4.00 6.21 20.27
C GLU A 42 -4.57 7.51 19.73
N PHE A 43 -4.09 7.94 18.57
CA PHE A 43 -4.60 9.12 17.88
C PHE A 43 -5.72 8.75 16.89
N PRO A 44 -6.66 9.69 16.59
CA PRO A 44 -7.72 9.46 15.63
C PRO A 44 -7.18 9.02 14.26
N TYR A 45 -7.89 8.05 13.64
CA TYR A 45 -7.49 7.46 12.35
C TYR A 45 -7.26 8.51 11.25
N ILE A 46 -8.14 9.53 11.17
CA ILE A 46 -8.09 10.57 10.13
C ILE A 46 -6.81 11.41 10.23
N LEU A 47 -6.29 11.62 11.44
CA LEU A 47 -5.11 12.44 11.69
C LEU A 47 -3.82 11.76 11.19
N VAL A 48 -3.77 10.45 11.27
CA VAL A 48 -2.58 9.66 10.96
C VAL A 48 -2.62 9.12 9.53
N ARG A 49 -3.72 8.46 9.16
CA ARG A 49 -3.83 7.84 7.83
C ARG A 49 -4.47 8.79 6.82
N ASN A 50 -3.75 9.84 6.48
CA ASN A 50 -4.16 10.78 5.47
C ASN A 50 -3.20 10.77 4.26
N PHE A 51 -3.63 11.41 3.18
CA PHE A 51 -2.84 11.47 1.96
C PHE A 51 -1.51 12.26 2.12
N LEU A 52 -1.43 13.12 3.14
CA LEU A 52 -0.23 13.91 3.43
C LEU A 52 0.87 13.03 4.02
N CYS A 53 0.55 12.30 5.10
CA CYS A 53 1.54 11.51 5.83
C CYS A 53 1.94 10.23 5.11
N VAL A 54 1.05 9.64 4.30
CA VAL A 54 1.31 8.38 3.58
C VAL A 54 1.44 8.60 2.08
N GLY A 55 0.49 9.28 1.47
CA GLY A 55 0.43 9.42 0.01
C GLY A 55 1.58 10.20 -0.60
N ILE A 56 1.93 11.35 -0.02
CA ILE A 56 3.04 12.19 -0.52
C ILE A 56 4.39 11.49 -0.34
N PRO A 57 4.75 10.95 0.84
CA PRO A 57 6.02 10.27 1.02
C PRO A 57 6.24 9.11 0.05
N TYR A 58 5.29 8.20 -0.07
CA TYR A 58 5.43 7.06 -0.98
C TYR A 58 5.51 7.48 -2.44
N PHE A 59 4.77 8.51 -2.85
CA PHE A 59 4.90 9.08 -4.19
C PHE A 59 6.29 9.67 -4.42
N CYS A 60 6.83 10.43 -3.47
CA CYS A 60 8.16 11.00 -3.55
C CYS A 60 9.25 9.92 -3.58
N ILE A 61 9.12 8.87 -2.77
CA ILE A 61 10.04 7.71 -2.79
C ILE A 61 10.02 7.04 -4.17
N GLY A 62 8.84 6.79 -4.73
CA GLY A 62 8.70 6.19 -6.07
C GLY A 62 9.36 7.05 -7.14
N ASN A 63 9.18 8.37 -7.10
CA ASN A 63 9.80 9.31 -8.02
C ASN A 63 11.33 9.35 -7.85
N LEU A 64 11.82 9.36 -6.61
CA LEU A 64 13.25 9.32 -6.30
C LEU A 64 13.91 8.04 -6.81
N ILE A 65 13.25 6.88 -6.62
CA ILE A 65 13.75 5.60 -7.13
C ILE A 65 13.89 5.63 -8.65
N ARG A 66 12.92 6.22 -9.34
CA ARG A 66 12.96 6.38 -10.80
C ARG A 66 14.07 7.35 -11.22
N GLU A 67 14.17 8.52 -10.61
CA GLU A 67 15.13 9.56 -10.94
C GLU A 67 16.58 9.10 -10.70
N LYS A 68 16.84 8.43 -9.59
CA LYS A 68 18.17 7.90 -9.23
C LYS A 68 18.50 6.58 -9.93
N ARG A 69 17.61 6.04 -10.75
CA ARG A 69 17.77 4.74 -11.43
C ARG A 69 18.19 3.63 -10.48
N CYS A 70 17.55 3.56 -9.31
CA CYS A 70 17.89 2.58 -8.29
C CYS A 70 17.78 1.13 -8.78
N SER A 71 16.85 0.85 -9.70
CA SER A 71 16.70 -0.47 -10.32
C SER A 71 17.95 -0.93 -11.10
N GLU A 72 18.74 -0.01 -11.63
CA GLU A 72 19.98 -0.32 -12.34
C GLU A 72 21.15 -0.57 -11.37
N LYS A 73 21.22 0.22 -10.29
CA LYS A 73 22.33 0.21 -9.33
C LYS A 73 22.32 -0.96 -8.36
N TRP A 74 21.14 -1.43 -7.97
CA TRP A 74 21.00 -2.44 -6.93
C TRP A 74 21.09 -3.86 -7.53
N ASN A 75 21.85 -4.73 -6.86
CA ASN A 75 21.96 -6.13 -7.27
C ASN A 75 20.67 -6.89 -6.93
N ARG A 76 20.20 -7.72 -7.88
CA ARG A 76 18.97 -8.53 -7.71
C ARG A 76 19.05 -9.48 -6.51
N LYS A 77 20.22 -10.11 -6.27
CA LYS A 77 20.42 -11.02 -5.14
C LYS A 77 20.34 -10.29 -3.80
N ILE A 78 20.94 -9.09 -3.72
CA ILE A 78 20.87 -8.23 -2.53
C ILE A 78 19.42 -7.85 -2.24
N LEU A 79 18.65 -7.45 -3.25
CA LEU A 79 17.24 -7.12 -3.08
C LEU A 79 16.42 -8.30 -2.57
N GLN A 80 16.67 -9.52 -3.06
CA GLN A 80 15.99 -10.72 -2.58
C GLN A 80 16.30 -10.98 -1.10
N VAL A 81 17.56 -10.88 -0.70
CA VAL A 81 17.96 -11.03 0.71
C VAL A 81 17.30 -9.96 1.57
N LEU A 82 17.32 -8.68 1.15
CA LEU A 82 16.68 -7.58 1.88
C LEU A 82 15.16 -7.78 2.01
N ILE A 83 14.49 -8.27 0.98
CA ILE A 83 13.05 -8.59 1.04
C ILE A 83 12.78 -9.65 2.10
N VAL A 84 13.57 -10.72 2.15
CA VAL A 84 13.43 -11.77 3.17
C VAL A 84 13.70 -11.21 4.56
N VAL A 85 14.79 -10.46 4.73
CA VAL A 85 15.16 -9.83 6.01
C VAL A 85 14.04 -8.90 6.50
N PHE A 86 13.57 -7.98 5.67
CA PHE A 86 12.51 -7.04 6.07
C PHE A 86 11.16 -7.72 6.28
N THR A 87 10.88 -8.84 5.60
CA THR A 87 9.69 -9.65 5.90
C THR A 87 9.78 -10.27 7.28
N ILE A 88 10.91 -10.90 7.62
CA ILE A 88 11.12 -11.48 8.95
C ILE A 88 11.08 -10.38 10.02
N THR A 89 11.75 -9.27 9.78
CA THR A 89 11.77 -8.13 10.72
C THR A 89 10.37 -7.56 10.95
N SER A 90 9.53 -7.46 9.91
CA SER A 90 8.16 -6.95 10.07
C SER A 90 7.27 -7.90 10.87
N LEU A 91 7.48 -9.21 10.75
CA LEU A 91 6.78 -10.20 11.57
C LEU A 91 7.26 -10.15 13.03
N ALA A 92 8.57 -10.05 13.24
CA ALA A 92 9.16 -9.91 14.57
C ALA A 92 8.71 -8.62 15.26
N GLU A 93 8.71 -7.50 14.55
CA GLU A 93 8.23 -6.19 15.02
C GLU A 93 6.77 -6.27 15.49
N ARG A 94 5.92 -6.88 14.67
CA ARG A 94 4.52 -7.12 15.05
C ARG A 94 4.42 -7.99 16.31
N PHE A 95 5.17 -9.08 16.36
CA PHE A 95 5.13 -10.00 17.49
C PHE A 95 5.55 -9.31 18.80
N VAL A 96 6.64 -8.54 18.77
CA VAL A 96 7.13 -7.77 19.93
C VAL A 96 6.10 -6.75 20.40
N LEU A 97 5.50 -5.96 19.48
CA LEU A 97 4.50 -4.96 19.84
C LEU A 97 3.22 -5.58 20.41
N VAL A 98 2.80 -6.73 19.87
CA VAL A 98 1.63 -7.46 20.39
C VAL A 98 1.91 -8.03 21.77
N SER A 99 3.08 -8.67 21.98
CA SER A 99 3.44 -9.26 23.28
C SER A 99 3.62 -8.20 24.37
N ALA A 100 4.09 -7.02 24.00
CA ALA A 100 4.22 -5.88 24.91
C ALA A 100 2.91 -5.12 25.17
N GLY A 101 1.79 -5.47 24.51
CA GLY A 101 0.54 -4.73 24.61
C GLY A 101 0.56 -3.31 23.99
N LEU A 102 1.61 -3.01 23.20
CA LEU A 102 1.86 -1.69 22.59
C LEU A 102 1.48 -1.64 21.11
N ASN A 103 0.70 -2.62 20.64
CA ASN A 103 0.33 -2.75 19.25
C ASN A 103 -0.90 -1.88 18.93
N ALA A 104 -0.68 -0.61 18.60
CA ALA A 104 -1.74 0.27 18.13
C ALA A 104 -2.47 -0.31 16.89
N THR A 105 -3.73 0.06 16.69
CA THR A 105 -4.61 -0.48 15.64
C THR A 105 -4.21 -0.10 14.20
N ARG A 106 -2.93 0.16 13.96
CA ARG A 106 -2.37 0.57 12.66
C ARG A 106 -1.56 -0.56 12.03
N ASP A 107 -1.53 -0.58 10.68
CA ASP A 107 -0.88 -1.65 9.91
C ASP A 107 0.48 -1.26 9.34
N HIS A 108 0.93 -0.01 9.57
CA HIS A 108 2.15 0.53 8.99
C HIS A 108 3.32 0.44 9.98
N TYR A 109 4.20 -0.53 9.76
CA TYR A 109 5.42 -0.73 10.54
C TYR A 109 6.62 -0.09 9.85
N LEU A 110 7.68 0.21 10.60
CA LEU A 110 8.92 0.75 10.03
C LEU A 110 9.54 -0.22 9.01
N SER A 111 9.62 -1.49 9.35
CA SER A 111 10.15 -2.54 8.48
C SER A 111 9.32 -2.73 7.21
N THR A 112 7.98 -2.52 7.25
CA THR A 112 7.14 -2.61 6.04
C THR A 112 7.42 -1.48 5.05
N THR A 113 7.86 -0.30 5.50
CA THR A 113 8.29 0.78 4.61
C THR A 113 9.50 0.37 3.78
N PHE A 114 10.53 -0.17 4.43
CA PHE A 114 11.72 -0.67 3.73
C PHE A 114 11.41 -1.87 2.83
N LEU A 115 10.55 -2.77 3.29
CA LEU A 115 10.07 -3.90 2.49
C LEU A 115 9.38 -3.41 1.21
N ALA A 116 8.50 -2.42 1.31
CA ALA A 116 7.80 -1.85 0.16
C ALA A 116 8.77 -1.23 -0.87
N ILE A 117 9.79 -0.51 -0.40
CA ILE A 117 10.84 0.06 -1.25
C ILE A 117 11.61 -1.06 -1.98
N CYS A 118 12.05 -2.09 -1.26
CA CYS A 118 12.79 -3.21 -1.85
C CYS A 118 11.95 -3.98 -2.87
N LEU A 119 10.67 -4.25 -2.56
CA LEU A 119 9.74 -4.90 -3.47
C LEU A 119 9.50 -4.07 -4.74
N PHE A 120 9.34 -2.75 -4.59
CA PHE A 120 9.14 -1.85 -5.71
C PHE A 120 10.37 -1.81 -6.64
N VAL A 121 11.58 -1.66 -6.07
CA VAL A 121 12.83 -1.69 -6.86
C VAL A 121 13.02 -3.07 -7.52
N TYR A 122 12.73 -4.15 -6.83
CA TYR A 122 12.80 -5.51 -7.37
C TYR A 122 11.81 -5.71 -8.52
N ALA A 123 10.58 -5.22 -8.38
CA ALA A 123 9.57 -5.29 -9.43
C ALA A 123 9.99 -4.51 -10.69
N LEU A 124 10.56 -3.31 -10.53
CA LEU A 124 11.10 -2.53 -11.65
C LEU A 124 12.24 -3.24 -12.39
N LYS A 125 13.03 -4.04 -11.66
CA LYS A 125 14.14 -4.82 -12.22
C LYS A 125 13.73 -6.17 -12.80
N SER A 126 12.52 -6.60 -12.49
CA SER A 126 12.01 -7.89 -12.95
C SER A 126 11.54 -7.78 -14.40
N ASN A 127 12.08 -8.63 -15.27
CA ASN A 127 11.60 -8.80 -16.64
C ASN A 127 10.39 -9.75 -16.72
N TRP A 128 9.84 -10.15 -15.58
CA TRP A 128 8.70 -11.05 -15.52
C TRP A 128 7.42 -10.30 -15.90
N CYS A 129 7.17 -10.27 -17.20
CA CYS A 129 5.97 -9.63 -17.75
C CYS A 129 4.95 -10.70 -18.15
N ASN A 130 4.04 -11.01 -17.22
CA ASN A 130 2.83 -11.73 -17.59
C ASN A 130 1.85 -10.74 -18.23
N LYS A 131 1.54 -10.91 -19.53
CA LYS A 131 0.66 -10.01 -20.30
C LYS A 131 -0.69 -9.81 -19.60
N GLY A 132 -1.29 -10.87 -19.03
CA GLY A 132 -2.58 -10.79 -18.33
C GLY A 132 -2.51 -9.94 -17.07
N VAL A 133 -1.51 -10.19 -16.21
CA VAL A 133 -1.32 -9.42 -14.96
C VAL A 133 -0.99 -7.95 -15.26
N SER A 134 -0.18 -7.69 -16.29
CA SER A 134 0.14 -6.33 -16.71
C SER A 134 -1.10 -5.55 -17.18
N VAL A 135 -1.99 -6.20 -17.93
CA VAL A 135 -3.27 -5.60 -18.36
C VAL A 135 -4.16 -5.30 -17.14
N ILE A 136 -4.27 -6.23 -16.19
CA ILE A 136 -5.04 -6.02 -14.96
C ILE A 136 -4.48 -4.83 -14.18
N GLY A 137 -3.18 -4.79 -13.95
CA GLY A 137 -2.53 -3.70 -13.22
C GLY A 137 -2.74 -2.35 -13.89
N ARG A 138 -2.54 -2.24 -15.19
CA ARG A 138 -2.66 -0.97 -15.93
C ARG A 138 -4.11 -0.48 -16.08
N LYS A 139 -5.05 -1.41 -16.27
CA LYS A 139 -6.44 -1.08 -16.65
C LYS A 139 -7.39 -1.02 -15.46
N TYR A 140 -7.19 -1.88 -14.46
CA TYR A 140 -8.14 -2.08 -13.38
C TYR A 140 -7.63 -1.65 -12.00
N SER A 141 -6.33 -1.43 -11.78
CA SER A 141 -5.78 -1.19 -10.45
C SER A 141 -6.43 -0.01 -9.71
N THR A 142 -6.65 1.11 -10.40
CA THR A 142 -7.29 2.30 -9.80
C THR A 142 -8.74 2.00 -9.38
N TRP A 143 -9.50 1.35 -10.24
CA TRP A 143 -10.88 0.98 -9.96
C TRP A 143 -10.98 -0.11 -8.89
N LEU A 144 -10.06 -1.09 -8.91
CA LEU A 144 -9.92 -2.09 -7.85
C LEU A 144 -9.73 -1.40 -6.50
N TYR A 145 -8.82 -0.43 -6.43
CA TYR A 145 -8.54 0.31 -5.20
C TYR A 145 -9.75 1.12 -4.70
N ILE A 146 -10.53 1.71 -5.60
CA ILE A 146 -11.70 2.52 -5.24
C ILE A 146 -12.88 1.64 -4.80
N ILE A 147 -13.10 0.51 -5.48
CA ILE A 147 -14.33 -0.29 -5.32
C ILE A 147 -14.18 -1.38 -4.26
N HIS A 148 -12.96 -1.90 -3.99
CA HIS A 148 -12.78 -3.01 -3.05
C HIS A 148 -13.33 -2.77 -1.61
N PRO A 149 -13.35 -1.53 -1.05
CA PRO A 149 -13.91 -1.32 0.28
C PRO A 149 -15.41 -1.62 0.34
N ILE A 150 -16.13 -1.38 -0.77
CA ILE A 150 -17.55 -1.72 -0.88
C ILE A 150 -17.73 -3.24 -0.76
N PHE A 151 -16.89 -4.01 -1.47
CA PHE A 151 -16.92 -5.47 -1.40
C PHE A 151 -16.54 -6.00 -0.02
N ILE A 152 -15.55 -5.39 0.66
CA ILE A 152 -15.21 -5.73 2.05
C ILE A 152 -16.44 -5.59 2.93
N THR A 153 -17.16 -4.48 2.85
CA THR A 153 -18.34 -4.22 3.66
C THR A 153 -19.46 -5.22 3.36
N VAL A 154 -19.78 -5.42 2.07
CA VAL A 154 -20.82 -6.36 1.64
C VAL A 154 -20.52 -7.79 2.13
N PHE A 155 -19.32 -8.30 1.86
CA PHE A 155 -18.92 -9.63 2.30
C PHE A 155 -18.88 -9.76 3.82
N SER A 156 -18.44 -8.75 4.54
CA SER A 156 -18.43 -8.74 6.01
C SER A 156 -19.85 -8.91 6.58
N ILE A 157 -20.85 -8.24 5.99
CA ILE A 157 -22.25 -8.35 6.38
C ILE A 157 -22.80 -9.75 6.07
N VAL A 158 -22.57 -10.24 4.85
CA VAL A 158 -23.07 -11.56 4.40
C VAL A 158 -22.48 -12.69 5.25
N VAL A 159 -21.16 -12.68 5.40
CA VAL A 159 -20.44 -13.70 6.19
C VAL A 159 -20.78 -13.61 7.68
N GLY A 160 -21.05 -12.38 8.16
CA GLY A 160 -21.53 -12.15 9.52
C GLY A 160 -22.86 -12.86 9.81
N LYS A 161 -23.79 -12.83 8.85
CA LYS A 161 -25.10 -13.51 8.94
C LYS A 161 -24.96 -15.04 8.82
N LEU A 162 -23.99 -15.54 8.07
CA LEU A 162 -23.74 -16.97 7.86
C LEU A 162 -22.91 -17.62 8.97
N GLY A 163 -22.41 -16.87 9.95
CA GLY A 163 -21.58 -17.41 11.05
C GLY A 163 -20.15 -17.83 10.64
N LEU A 164 -19.74 -17.61 9.39
CA LEU A 164 -18.47 -18.08 8.82
C LEU A 164 -17.29 -17.10 9.01
N LYS A 165 -17.36 -16.22 10.03
CA LYS A 165 -16.37 -15.14 10.26
C LYS A 165 -14.92 -15.63 10.38
N SER A 166 -14.72 -16.81 11.02
CA SER A 166 -13.36 -17.32 11.27
C SER A 166 -12.66 -17.74 9.97
N ILE A 167 -13.35 -18.51 9.13
CA ILE A 167 -12.81 -18.98 7.83
C ILE A 167 -12.62 -17.80 6.88
N TYR A 168 -13.62 -16.92 6.81
CA TYR A 168 -13.55 -15.73 5.94
C TYR A 168 -12.36 -14.84 6.26
N ARG A 169 -12.03 -14.65 7.54
CA ARG A 169 -10.89 -13.80 7.94
C ARG A 169 -9.57 -14.21 7.28
N CYS A 170 -9.34 -15.50 7.03
CA CYS A 170 -8.15 -16.01 6.38
C CYS A 170 -8.15 -15.78 4.87
N ILE A 171 -9.31 -15.93 4.22
CA ILE A 171 -9.42 -15.88 2.75
C ILE A 171 -9.96 -14.55 2.20
N ALA A 172 -10.41 -13.65 3.09
CA ALA A 172 -11.03 -12.38 2.72
C ALA A 172 -10.25 -11.57 1.67
N PRO A 173 -8.92 -11.38 1.76
CA PRO A 173 -8.19 -10.60 0.78
C PRO A 173 -8.30 -11.17 -0.64
N ILE A 174 -8.25 -12.49 -0.77
CA ILE A 174 -8.33 -13.17 -2.06
C ILE A 174 -9.75 -13.08 -2.63
N VAL A 175 -10.76 -13.38 -1.80
CA VAL A 175 -12.17 -13.36 -2.20
C VAL A 175 -12.59 -11.96 -2.64
N VAL A 176 -12.26 -10.94 -1.84
CA VAL A 176 -12.59 -9.54 -2.16
C VAL A 176 -11.89 -9.10 -3.45
N TYR A 177 -10.61 -9.41 -3.60
CA TYR A 177 -9.85 -9.06 -4.79
C TYR A 177 -10.45 -9.70 -6.04
N CYS A 178 -10.70 -11.01 -6.03
CA CYS A 178 -11.27 -11.74 -7.16
C CYS A 178 -12.68 -11.25 -7.49
N ALA A 179 -13.54 -11.06 -6.50
CA ALA A 179 -14.90 -10.58 -6.71
C ALA A 179 -14.93 -9.17 -7.32
N THR A 180 -14.09 -8.26 -6.79
CA THR A 180 -13.98 -6.90 -7.33
C THR A 180 -13.45 -6.91 -8.76
N LEU A 181 -12.46 -7.74 -9.08
CA LEU A 181 -11.90 -7.87 -10.42
C LEU A 181 -12.93 -8.39 -11.41
N VAL A 182 -13.65 -9.46 -11.06
CA VAL A 182 -14.73 -10.03 -11.90
C VAL A 182 -15.81 -8.99 -12.17
N PHE A 183 -16.24 -8.28 -11.14
CA PHE A 183 -17.22 -7.20 -11.28
C PHE A 183 -16.75 -6.11 -12.25
N LEU A 184 -15.51 -5.67 -12.16
CA LEU A 184 -14.93 -4.67 -13.07
C LEU A 184 -14.85 -5.17 -14.52
N ILE A 185 -14.51 -6.43 -14.74
CA ILE A 185 -14.46 -7.04 -16.07
C ILE A 185 -15.86 -7.07 -16.68
N ILE A 186 -16.89 -7.45 -15.90
CA ILE A 186 -18.29 -7.47 -16.33
C ILE A 186 -18.76 -6.07 -16.70
N LEU A 187 -18.53 -5.08 -15.81
CA LEU A 187 -18.90 -3.68 -16.07
C LEU A 187 -18.30 -3.16 -17.38
N GLN A 188 -17.04 -3.52 -17.65
CA GLN A 188 -16.39 -3.08 -18.88
C GLN A 188 -16.97 -3.74 -20.12
N LYS A 189 -17.29 -5.04 -20.06
CA LYS A 189 -17.97 -5.73 -21.19
C LYS A 189 -19.33 -5.12 -21.46
N VAL A 190 -20.13 -4.83 -20.43
CA VAL A 190 -21.43 -4.16 -20.56
C VAL A 190 -21.27 -2.77 -21.19
N LYS A 191 -20.30 -1.97 -20.70
CA LYS A 191 -20.03 -0.63 -21.27
C LYS A 191 -19.64 -0.70 -22.75
N MET A 192 -18.86 -1.68 -23.16
CA MET A 192 -18.50 -1.87 -24.58
C MET A 192 -19.71 -2.29 -25.41
N ALA A 193 -20.54 -3.20 -24.90
CA ALA A 193 -21.76 -3.64 -25.60
C ALA A 193 -22.78 -2.50 -25.82
N ILE A 194 -22.91 -1.58 -24.84
CA ILE A 194 -23.78 -0.40 -24.96
C ILE A 194 -23.20 0.60 -25.98
N LYS A 195 -21.87 0.73 -26.06
CA LYS A 195 -21.25 1.70 -26.99
C LYS A 195 -21.19 1.21 -28.44
N SER A 196 -21.38 -0.09 -28.66
CA SER A 196 -21.43 -0.68 -30.02
C SER A 196 -22.80 -0.71 -30.65
N LYS A 197 -23.84 -0.29 -29.93
CA LYS A 197 -25.18 0.02 -30.42
C LYS A 197 -25.33 1.53 -30.66
#